data_1afb9c80633a9042e630efe8d4069351
#
_entry.id   1afb9c80633a9042e630efe8d4069351
#
_cell.length_a   1.000
_cell.length_b   1.000
_cell.length_c   1.000
_cell.angle_alpha   90.00
_cell.angle_beta   90.00
_cell.angle_gamma   90.00
#
_symmetry.space_group_name_H-M   'P 1'
#
loop_
_entity.id
_entity.type
_entity.pdbx_description
1 polymer ?
#
loop_
_entity_poly.entity_id
_entity_poly.type
_entity_poly.pdbx_seq_one_letter_code
_entity_poly.pdbx_strand_id
1 'polypeptide(L)'
;LARLTHQHTFIGRMLDGFASQLWFLGIYVAIAMRLQHQPMPFTDIHWGLGSWALAAVAGILCHSQQSSLGDYYRQIHLYFLKGKEGSELDQSKQQYDIYKSLAKNEWLKRLFYVNYASYCRGQERRTPAFQRFFQTYLGHPQEDVKQRFVAGSRPLMPYANILTFNTRAICLYVTCLLNCPWVYFVFEIVVLHALYIYMHNRHETLCKLLTNDLEKRAKQI
;
A
#
# COMPACT_ATOMS: atom_id res chain seq x y z
N LEU A 1 9.90 -14.52 -13.20
CA LEU A 1 10.41 -14.67 -14.57
C LEU A 1 10.96 -13.34 -15.09
N ALA A 2 10.19 -12.25 -15.19
CA ALA A 2 10.61 -10.96 -15.76
C ALA A 2 11.88 -10.36 -15.10
N ARG A 3 12.08 -10.54 -13.79
CA ARG A 3 13.29 -10.09 -13.08
C ARG A 3 14.51 -10.96 -13.40
N LEU A 4 14.32 -12.25 -13.65
CA LEU A 4 15.40 -13.18 -14.03
C LEU A 4 15.86 -13.00 -15.48
N THR A 5 14.96 -12.55 -16.35
CA THR A 5 15.25 -12.31 -17.79
C THR A 5 15.62 -10.84 -18.07
N HIS A 6 15.68 -9.98 -17.03
CA HIS A 6 15.90 -8.53 -17.16
C HIS A 6 14.90 -7.82 -18.11
N GLN A 7 13.74 -8.42 -18.36
CA GLN A 7 12.68 -7.89 -19.25
C GLN A 7 11.52 -7.25 -18.47
N HIS A 8 11.82 -6.61 -17.35
CA HIS A 8 10.80 -5.88 -16.59
C HIS A 8 10.61 -4.48 -17.18
N THR A 9 9.37 -4.15 -17.50
CA THR A 9 8.99 -2.81 -17.97
C THR A 9 8.18 -2.08 -16.91
N PHE A 10 8.28 -0.76 -16.88
CA PHE A 10 7.48 0.08 -15.97
C PHE A 10 5.98 -0.15 -16.17
N ILE A 11 5.52 -0.19 -17.42
CA ILE A 11 4.12 -0.46 -17.77
C ILE A 11 3.68 -1.85 -17.31
N GLY A 12 4.53 -2.87 -17.47
CA GLY A 12 4.24 -4.23 -16.99
C GLY A 12 3.99 -4.28 -15.48
N ARG A 13 4.81 -3.57 -14.69
CA ARG A 13 4.63 -3.44 -13.23
C ARG A 13 3.31 -2.75 -12.87
N MET A 14 2.97 -1.67 -13.58
CA MET A 14 1.72 -0.97 -13.34
C MET A 14 0.49 -1.82 -13.69
N LEU A 15 0.58 -2.58 -14.80
CA LEU A 15 -0.48 -3.51 -15.19
C LEU A 15 -0.65 -4.64 -14.17
N ASP A 16 0.43 -5.16 -13.61
CA ASP A 16 0.37 -6.18 -12.56
C ASP A 16 -0.34 -5.66 -11.30
N GLY A 17 0.01 -4.45 -10.86
CA GLY A 17 -0.69 -3.78 -9.75
C GLY A 17 -2.18 -3.54 -10.05
N PHE A 18 -2.51 -3.07 -11.25
CA PHE A 18 -3.88 -2.84 -11.67
C PHE A 18 -4.69 -4.15 -11.78
N ALA A 19 -4.10 -5.20 -12.36
CA ALA A 19 -4.72 -6.52 -12.46
C ALA A 19 -5.04 -7.10 -11.07
N SER A 20 -4.13 -6.92 -10.12
CA SER A 20 -4.34 -7.33 -8.74
C SER A 20 -5.53 -6.61 -8.09
N GLN A 21 -5.71 -5.32 -8.33
CA GLN A 21 -6.85 -4.55 -7.83
C GLN A 21 -8.17 -5.01 -8.46
N LEU A 22 -8.20 -5.26 -9.77
CA LEU A 22 -9.38 -5.79 -10.46
C LEU A 22 -9.76 -7.19 -9.96
N TRP A 23 -8.76 -8.03 -9.71
CA TRP A 23 -8.98 -9.36 -9.16
C TRP A 23 -9.68 -9.32 -7.81
N PHE A 24 -9.17 -8.50 -6.89
CA PHE A 24 -9.83 -8.31 -5.60
C PHE A 24 -11.22 -7.71 -5.72
N LEU A 25 -11.42 -6.71 -6.58
CA LEU A 25 -12.75 -6.16 -6.84
C LEU A 25 -13.74 -7.26 -7.26
N GLY A 26 -13.34 -8.15 -8.18
CA GLY A 26 -14.15 -9.31 -8.59
C GLY A 26 -14.48 -10.24 -7.42
N ILE A 27 -13.51 -10.50 -6.53
CA ILE A 27 -13.72 -11.31 -5.32
C ILE A 27 -14.72 -10.66 -4.37
N TYR A 28 -14.59 -9.35 -4.09
CA TYR A 28 -15.53 -8.63 -3.21
C TYR A 28 -16.95 -8.66 -3.76
N VAL A 29 -17.12 -8.41 -5.05
CA VAL A 29 -18.42 -8.50 -5.73
C VAL A 29 -18.99 -9.92 -5.64
N ALA A 30 -18.21 -10.95 -5.94
CA ALA A 30 -18.65 -12.34 -5.87
C ALA A 30 -19.09 -12.75 -4.46
N ILE A 31 -18.35 -12.37 -3.43
CA ILE A 31 -18.72 -12.64 -2.04
C ILE A 31 -19.99 -11.87 -1.66
N ALA A 32 -20.12 -10.59 -2.02
CA ALA A 32 -21.32 -9.80 -1.73
C ALA A 32 -22.56 -10.37 -2.39
N MET A 33 -22.46 -10.77 -3.67
CA MET A 33 -23.54 -11.44 -4.42
C MET A 33 -23.95 -12.77 -3.77
N ARG A 34 -22.98 -13.55 -3.31
CA ARG A 34 -23.25 -14.80 -2.60
C ARG A 34 -23.95 -14.58 -1.28
N LEU A 35 -23.45 -13.63 -0.47
CA LEU A 35 -23.97 -13.37 0.87
C LEU A 35 -25.36 -12.76 0.86
N GLN A 36 -25.72 -11.91 -0.11
CA GLN A 36 -26.98 -11.15 -0.09
C GLN A 36 -28.23 -12.02 0.09
N HIS A 37 -28.18 -13.28 -0.35
CA HIS A 37 -29.28 -14.24 -0.25
C HIS A 37 -29.14 -15.21 0.94
N GLN A 38 -28.11 -15.04 1.77
CA GLN A 38 -27.87 -15.88 2.94
C GLN A 38 -28.34 -15.19 4.22
N PRO A 39 -28.77 -15.97 5.25
CA PRO A 39 -29.04 -15.39 6.56
C PRO A 39 -27.73 -14.90 7.22
N MET A 40 -27.82 -13.85 8.00
CA MET A 40 -26.71 -13.40 8.84
C MET A 40 -26.45 -14.46 9.94
N PRO A 41 -25.19 -14.58 10.40
CA PRO A 41 -24.86 -15.49 11.48
C PRO A 41 -25.72 -15.23 12.72
N PHE A 42 -26.25 -16.30 13.30
CA PHE A 42 -27.06 -16.28 14.53
C PHE A 42 -28.39 -15.52 14.43
N THR A 43 -28.89 -15.23 13.21
CA THR A 43 -30.18 -14.56 12.98
C THR A 43 -30.87 -15.13 11.75
N ASP A 44 -32.20 -14.91 11.64
CA ASP A 44 -32.99 -15.23 10.46
C ASP A 44 -33.03 -14.08 9.44
N ILE A 45 -32.31 -12.99 9.70
CA ILE A 45 -32.26 -11.80 8.84
C ILE A 45 -31.24 -12.07 7.72
N HIS A 46 -31.64 -11.85 6.47
CA HIS A 46 -30.73 -11.97 5.33
C HIS A 46 -29.79 -10.77 5.22
N TRP A 47 -28.58 -11.00 4.73
CA TRP A 47 -27.59 -9.94 4.52
C TRP A 47 -28.08 -8.82 3.60
N GLY A 48 -28.81 -9.13 2.52
CA GLY A 48 -29.33 -8.17 1.58
C GLY A 48 -28.26 -7.12 1.15
N LEU A 49 -28.61 -5.84 1.23
CA LEU A 49 -27.69 -4.73 0.96
C LEU A 49 -26.55 -4.61 1.96
N GLY A 50 -26.66 -5.19 3.15
CA GLY A 50 -25.60 -5.21 4.15
C GLY A 50 -24.33 -5.90 3.67
N SER A 51 -24.44 -6.94 2.83
CA SER A 51 -23.27 -7.61 2.23
C SER A 51 -22.48 -6.68 1.31
N TRP A 52 -23.15 -5.83 0.53
CA TRP A 52 -22.54 -4.85 -0.35
C TRP A 52 -21.89 -3.72 0.44
N ALA A 53 -22.53 -3.23 1.50
CA ALA A 53 -21.96 -2.25 2.39
C ALA A 53 -20.68 -2.79 3.06
N LEU A 54 -20.71 -4.02 3.55
CA LEU A 54 -19.56 -4.68 4.16
C LEU A 54 -18.41 -4.85 3.15
N ALA A 55 -18.73 -5.29 1.92
CA ALA A 55 -17.75 -5.41 0.83
C ALA A 55 -17.13 -4.05 0.45
N ALA A 56 -17.94 -2.98 0.39
CA ALA A 56 -17.44 -1.65 0.09
C ALA A 56 -16.51 -1.12 1.18
N VAL A 57 -16.84 -1.30 2.45
CA VAL A 57 -15.97 -0.93 3.57
C VAL A 57 -14.67 -1.73 3.52
N ALA A 58 -14.74 -3.06 3.36
CA ALA A 58 -13.55 -3.90 3.29
C ALA A 58 -12.68 -3.55 2.08
N GLY A 59 -13.25 -3.43 0.89
CA GLY A 59 -12.50 -3.22 -0.36
C GLY A 59 -12.01 -1.79 -0.55
N ILE A 60 -12.90 -0.80 -0.43
CA ILE A 60 -12.58 0.59 -0.76
C ILE A 60 -11.85 1.29 0.39
N LEU A 61 -12.38 1.17 1.61
CA LEU A 61 -11.82 1.90 2.75
C LEU A 61 -10.62 1.19 3.39
N CYS A 62 -10.63 -0.16 3.43
CA CYS A 62 -9.59 -0.90 4.12
C CYS A 62 -8.52 -1.47 3.16
N HIS A 63 -8.90 -2.34 2.24
CA HIS A 63 -7.94 -3.04 1.35
C HIS A 63 -7.04 -2.09 0.57
N SER A 64 -7.62 -1.11 -0.10
CA SER A 64 -6.88 -0.18 -0.94
C SER A 64 -5.79 0.58 -0.17
N GLN A 65 -6.09 1.00 1.06
CA GLN A 65 -5.12 1.71 1.90
C GLN A 65 -4.05 0.76 2.46
N GLN A 66 -4.44 -0.39 2.95
CA GLN A 66 -3.57 -1.38 3.55
C GLN A 66 -2.54 -1.92 2.55
N SER A 67 -2.97 -2.30 1.35
CA SER A 67 -2.09 -2.83 0.31
C SER A 67 -1.15 -1.75 -0.24
N SER A 68 -1.68 -0.55 -0.51
CA SER A 68 -0.91 0.57 -1.03
C SER A 68 0.18 1.02 -0.06
N LEU A 69 -0.14 1.21 1.23
CA LEU A 69 0.85 1.66 2.21
C LEU A 69 1.76 0.53 2.71
N GLY A 70 1.28 -0.71 2.74
CA GLY A 70 2.14 -1.87 3.04
C GLY A 70 3.28 -2.00 2.04
N ASP A 71 2.99 -1.89 0.74
CA ASP A 71 4.03 -1.87 -0.30
C ASP A 71 4.90 -0.62 -0.21
N TYR A 72 4.31 0.55 -0.03
CA TYR A 72 5.05 1.82 0.07
C TYR A 72 6.09 1.80 1.19
N TYR A 73 5.75 1.34 2.40
CA TYR A 73 6.70 1.23 3.51
C TYR A 73 7.81 0.22 3.24
N ARG A 74 7.52 -0.84 2.51
CA ARG A 74 8.53 -1.78 2.04
C ARG A 74 9.50 -1.10 1.06
N GLN A 75 8.99 -0.31 0.11
CA GLN A 75 9.82 0.41 -0.86
C GLN A 75 10.67 1.49 -0.19
N ILE A 76 10.12 2.21 0.80
CA ILE A 76 10.87 3.15 1.62
C ILE A 76 12.03 2.44 2.34
N HIS A 77 11.75 1.32 3.02
CA HIS A 77 12.79 0.55 3.72
C HIS A 77 13.90 0.09 2.76
N LEU A 78 13.52 -0.42 1.58
CA LEU A 78 14.47 -0.85 0.55
C LEU A 78 15.30 0.31 0.00
N TYR A 79 14.72 1.49 -0.15
CA TYR A 79 15.45 2.69 -0.57
C TYR A 79 16.60 3.03 0.40
N PHE A 80 16.34 3.04 1.69
CA PHE A 80 17.36 3.30 2.69
C PHE A 80 18.36 2.15 2.85
N LEU A 81 17.93 0.91 2.62
CA LEU A 81 18.79 -0.27 2.74
C LEU A 81 19.71 -0.45 1.52
N LYS A 82 19.17 -0.34 0.30
CA LYS A 82 19.82 -0.70 -0.98
C LYS A 82 20.05 0.48 -1.92
N GLY A 83 19.56 1.66 -1.58
CA GLY A 83 19.61 2.84 -2.46
C GLY A 83 18.47 2.86 -3.49
N LYS A 84 18.51 3.90 -4.34
CA LYS A 84 17.48 4.16 -5.36
C LYS A 84 17.33 3.02 -6.37
N GLU A 85 18.42 2.40 -6.79
CA GLU A 85 18.41 1.31 -7.76
C GLU A 85 17.80 0.00 -7.20
N GLY A 86 17.87 -0.17 -5.87
CA GLY A 86 17.31 -1.34 -5.18
C GLY A 86 15.88 -1.19 -4.71
N SER A 87 15.21 -0.07 -5.02
CA SER A 87 13.86 0.25 -4.59
C SER A 87 12.99 0.79 -5.74
N GLU A 88 11.69 0.64 -5.59
CA GLU A 88 10.67 1.19 -6.50
C GLU A 88 9.94 2.37 -5.80
N LEU A 89 10.70 3.22 -5.10
CA LEU A 89 10.16 4.40 -4.41
C LEU A 89 10.00 5.54 -5.41
N ASP A 90 8.81 5.65 -5.98
CA ASP A 90 8.45 6.68 -6.95
C ASP A 90 7.79 7.89 -6.27
N GLN A 91 8.04 9.08 -6.83
CA GLN A 91 7.41 10.33 -6.40
C GLN A 91 6.33 10.78 -7.38
N SER A 92 5.20 11.26 -6.86
CA SER A 92 4.06 11.71 -7.68
C SER A 92 4.44 12.82 -8.65
N LYS A 93 5.29 13.76 -8.23
CA LYS A 93 5.76 14.86 -9.06
C LYS A 93 6.53 14.35 -10.28
N GLN A 94 7.46 13.43 -10.09
CA GLN A 94 8.26 12.84 -11.16
C GLN A 94 7.37 12.12 -12.19
N GLN A 95 6.39 11.34 -11.73
CA GLN A 95 5.46 10.62 -12.60
C GLN A 95 4.54 11.57 -13.38
N TYR A 96 4.14 12.67 -12.76
CA TYR A 96 3.35 13.71 -13.41
C TYR A 96 4.15 14.52 -14.44
N ASP A 97 5.43 14.77 -14.19
CA ASP A 97 6.31 15.43 -15.16
C ASP A 97 6.53 14.54 -16.39
N ILE A 98 6.70 13.21 -16.20
CA ILE A 98 6.72 12.26 -17.32
C ILE A 98 5.40 12.30 -18.10
N TYR A 99 4.25 12.27 -17.40
CA TYR A 99 2.94 12.39 -18.06
C TYR A 99 2.85 13.63 -18.94
N LYS A 100 3.36 14.78 -18.49
CA LYS A 100 3.36 16.02 -19.26
C LYS A 100 4.25 15.98 -20.50
N SER A 101 5.38 15.28 -20.44
CA SER A 101 6.34 15.16 -21.53
C SER A 101 5.88 14.22 -22.65
N LEU A 102 4.91 13.32 -22.37
CA LEU A 102 4.39 12.38 -23.35
C LEU A 102 3.56 13.06 -24.44
N ALA A 103 3.76 12.65 -25.69
CA ALA A 103 3.02 13.14 -26.85
C ALA A 103 1.51 12.80 -26.74
N LYS A 104 0.64 13.61 -27.39
CA LYS A 104 -0.82 13.43 -27.30
C LYS A 104 -1.29 12.12 -27.92
N ASN A 105 -0.58 11.61 -28.93
CA ASN A 105 -0.89 10.32 -29.57
C ASN A 105 -0.59 9.10 -28.67
N GLU A 106 0.20 9.27 -27.60
CA GLU A 106 0.49 8.22 -26.62
C GLU A 106 -0.56 8.16 -25.50
N TRP A 107 -1.84 8.28 -25.85
CA TRP A 107 -2.95 8.42 -24.91
C TRP A 107 -3.01 7.33 -23.85
N LEU A 108 -2.67 6.08 -24.22
CA LEU A 108 -2.65 4.93 -23.31
C LEU A 108 -1.55 5.08 -22.24
N LYS A 109 -0.34 5.45 -22.64
CA LYS A 109 0.74 5.73 -21.70
C LYS A 109 0.39 6.90 -20.78
N ARG A 110 -0.19 7.97 -21.36
CA ARG A 110 -0.65 9.13 -20.58
C ARG A 110 -1.68 8.73 -19.52
N LEU A 111 -2.65 7.88 -19.88
CA LEU A 111 -3.64 7.35 -18.93
C LEU A 111 -2.98 6.59 -17.78
N PHE A 112 -2.00 5.73 -18.08
CA PHE A 112 -1.27 5.00 -17.04
C PHE A 112 -0.46 5.93 -16.13
N TYR A 113 0.31 6.85 -16.69
CA TYR A 113 1.15 7.74 -15.88
C TYR A 113 0.35 8.70 -14.99
N VAL A 114 -0.79 9.23 -15.45
CA VAL A 114 -1.63 10.09 -14.61
C VAL A 114 -2.29 9.32 -13.46
N ASN A 115 -2.75 8.09 -13.72
CA ASN A 115 -3.31 7.24 -12.67
C ASN A 115 -2.23 6.84 -11.66
N TYR A 116 -1.04 6.49 -12.13
CA TYR A 116 0.07 6.14 -11.26
C TYR A 116 0.58 7.33 -10.44
N ALA A 117 0.67 8.52 -11.05
CA ALA A 117 0.99 9.75 -10.33
C ALA A 117 -0.05 10.04 -9.22
N SER A 118 -1.34 9.81 -9.50
CA SER A 118 -2.41 9.94 -8.50
C SER A 118 -2.29 8.92 -7.38
N TYR A 119 -1.90 7.69 -7.70
CA TYR A 119 -1.61 6.64 -6.73
C TYR A 119 -0.45 7.01 -5.80
N CYS A 120 0.70 7.43 -6.35
CA CYS A 120 1.86 7.90 -5.59
C CYS A 120 1.48 9.11 -4.71
N ARG A 121 0.71 10.07 -5.25
CA ARG A 121 0.23 11.23 -4.49
C ARG A 121 -0.66 10.82 -3.32
N GLY A 122 -1.47 9.76 -3.48
CA GLY A 122 -2.26 9.18 -2.41
C GLY A 122 -1.39 8.62 -1.26
N GLN A 123 -0.27 7.96 -1.59
CA GLN A 123 0.71 7.46 -0.62
C GLN A 123 1.42 8.61 0.11
N GLU A 124 1.92 9.59 -0.63
CA GLU A 124 2.59 10.78 -0.09
C GLU A 124 1.68 11.56 0.86
N ARG A 125 0.41 11.79 0.48
CA ARG A 125 -0.57 12.52 1.30
C ARG A 125 -0.85 11.84 2.64
N ARG A 126 -0.77 10.51 2.67
CA ARG A 126 -1.02 9.72 3.89
C ARG A 126 0.22 9.60 4.78
N THR A 127 1.42 9.95 4.31
CA THR A 127 2.68 9.80 5.02
C THR A 127 3.42 11.15 5.19
N PRO A 128 2.79 12.17 5.80
CA PRO A 128 3.35 13.51 5.85
C PRO A 128 4.65 13.60 6.65
N ALA A 129 4.81 12.82 7.72
CA ALA A 129 6.04 12.80 8.51
C ALA A 129 7.20 12.17 7.72
N PHE A 130 6.92 11.12 6.95
CA PHE A 130 7.93 10.55 6.05
C PHE A 130 8.32 11.54 4.96
N GLN A 131 7.37 12.25 4.33
CA GLN A 131 7.70 13.22 3.28
C GLN A 131 8.64 14.33 3.82
N ARG A 132 8.34 14.85 5.02
CA ARG A 132 9.21 15.83 5.68
C ARG A 132 10.58 15.25 5.99
N PHE A 133 10.64 14.07 6.58
CA PHE A 133 11.89 13.37 6.85
C PHE A 133 12.71 13.16 5.58
N PHE A 134 12.10 12.69 4.51
CA PHE A 134 12.76 12.38 3.26
C PHE A 134 13.35 13.63 2.59
N GLN A 135 12.60 14.74 2.58
CA GLN A 135 13.11 16.03 2.07
C GLN A 135 14.27 16.57 2.89
N THR A 136 14.16 16.53 4.23
CA THR A 136 15.25 16.97 5.13
C THR A 136 16.49 16.11 4.96
N TYR A 137 16.32 14.79 4.86
CA TYR A 137 17.41 13.84 4.64
C TYR A 137 18.11 14.06 3.29
N LEU A 138 17.36 14.31 2.21
CA LEU A 138 17.94 14.57 0.89
C LEU A 138 18.75 15.89 0.86
N GLY A 139 18.38 16.88 1.65
CA GLY A 139 19.15 18.12 1.81
C GLY A 139 20.47 17.94 2.59
N HIS A 140 20.48 17.04 3.56
CA HIS A 140 21.64 16.78 4.43
C HIS A 140 21.78 15.26 4.70
N PRO A 141 22.26 14.48 3.71
CA PRO A 141 22.39 13.03 3.87
C PRO A 141 23.41 12.68 4.97
N GLN A 142 23.00 11.88 5.94
CA GLN A 142 23.86 11.42 7.04
C GLN A 142 23.73 9.89 7.16
N GLU A 143 24.85 9.19 7.15
CA GLU A 143 24.86 7.73 7.15
C GLU A 143 24.34 7.14 8.50
N ASP A 144 24.61 7.80 9.62
CA ASP A 144 24.08 7.39 10.93
C ASP A 144 22.56 7.48 10.99
N VAL A 145 21.96 8.52 10.40
CA VAL A 145 20.50 8.67 10.33
C VAL A 145 19.88 7.61 9.43
N LYS A 146 20.52 7.29 8.31
CA LYS A 146 20.12 6.20 7.42
C LYS A 146 20.13 4.87 8.14
N GLN A 147 21.19 4.53 8.86
CA GLN A 147 21.29 3.29 9.63
C GLN A 147 20.23 3.21 10.73
N ARG A 148 19.98 4.30 11.45
CA ARG A 148 18.91 4.39 12.46
C ARG A 148 17.53 4.24 11.84
N PHE A 149 17.29 4.79 10.66
CA PHE A 149 16.03 4.59 9.94
C PHE A 149 15.84 3.11 9.56
N VAL A 150 16.86 2.47 8.98
CA VAL A 150 16.82 1.06 8.61
C VAL A 150 16.61 0.17 9.84
N ALA A 151 17.32 0.43 10.94
CA ALA A 151 17.15 -0.30 12.19
C ALA A 151 15.73 -0.15 12.77
N GLY A 152 15.18 1.07 12.75
CA GLY A 152 13.84 1.36 13.28
C GLY A 152 12.69 0.86 12.39
N SER A 153 12.88 0.84 11.07
CA SER A 153 11.86 0.35 10.11
C SER A 153 11.89 -1.17 9.92
N ARG A 154 13.03 -1.83 10.14
CA ARG A 154 13.18 -3.29 9.98
C ARG A 154 12.15 -4.13 10.74
N PRO A 155 11.83 -3.84 12.04
CA PRO A 155 10.81 -4.57 12.78
C PRO A 155 9.39 -4.43 12.22
N LEU A 156 9.14 -3.42 11.35
CA LEU A 156 7.84 -3.19 10.73
C LEU A 156 7.66 -4.00 9.43
N MET A 157 8.72 -4.55 8.85
CA MET A 157 8.67 -5.25 7.57
C MET A 157 7.83 -6.55 7.59
N PRO A 158 7.82 -7.37 8.65
CA PRO A 158 6.89 -8.49 8.76
C PRO A 158 5.43 -8.06 8.66
N TYR A 159 5.05 -6.94 9.27
CA TYR A 159 3.69 -6.40 9.20
C TYR A 159 3.35 -5.89 7.79
N ALA A 160 4.29 -5.22 7.12
CA ALA A 160 4.11 -4.84 5.73
C ALA A 160 3.84 -6.06 4.83
N ASN A 161 4.55 -7.18 5.05
CA ASN A 161 4.33 -8.42 4.32
C ASN A 161 2.96 -9.06 4.62
N ILE A 162 2.47 -9.01 5.87
CA ILE A 162 1.14 -9.49 6.25
C ILE A 162 0.04 -8.70 5.52
N LEU A 163 0.24 -7.40 5.32
CA LEU A 163 -0.70 -6.54 4.61
C LEU A 163 -0.72 -6.76 3.08
N THR A 164 0.10 -7.66 2.55
CA THR A 164 0.14 -7.99 1.12
C THR A 164 -0.81 -9.12 0.72
N PHE A 165 -0.74 -9.54 -0.53
CA PHE A 165 -1.63 -10.51 -1.19
C PHE A 165 -1.76 -11.85 -0.45
N ASN A 166 -0.65 -12.46 -0.01
CA ASN A 166 -0.65 -13.84 0.48
C ASN A 166 -1.53 -14.07 1.70
N THR A 167 -1.47 -13.19 2.68
CA THR A 167 -2.30 -13.30 3.90
C THR A 167 -3.79 -13.22 3.56
N ARG A 168 -4.16 -12.34 2.64
CA ARG A 168 -5.54 -12.20 2.16
C ARG A 168 -5.99 -13.44 1.43
N ALA A 169 -5.17 -13.96 0.52
CA ALA A 169 -5.48 -15.16 -0.23
C ALA A 169 -5.70 -16.36 0.70
N ILE A 170 -4.83 -16.56 1.69
CA ILE A 170 -4.96 -17.64 2.67
C ILE A 170 -6.25 -17.49 3.46
N CYS A 171 -6.53 -16.30 4.00
CA CYS A 171 -7.75 -16.05 4.76
C CYS A 171 -9.01 -16.28 3.91
N LEU A 172 -9.00 -15.79 2.67
CA LEU A 172 -10.09 -16.01 1.71
C LEU A 172 -10.32 -17.50 1.48
N TYR A 173 -9.28 -18.27 1.20
CA TYR A 173 -9.36 -19.72 1.00
C TYR A 173 -9.97 -20.41 2.21
N VAL A 174 -9.45 -20.13 3.41
CA VAL A 174 -9.95 -20.76 4.65
C VAL A 174 -11.41 -20.42 4.88
N THR A 175 -11.81 -19.17 4.74
CA THR A 175 -13.19 -18.73 4.99
C THR A 175 -14.17 -19.28 3.94
N CYS A 176 -13.72 -19.46 2.68
CA CYS A 176 -14.52 -20.11 1.65
C CYS A 176 -14.68 -21.60 1.89
N LEU A 177 -13.63 -22.32 2.32
CA LEU A 177 -13.69 -23.73 2.67
C LEU A 177 -14.60 -23.99 3.87
N LEU A 178 -14.60 -23.10 4.85
CA LEU A 178 -15.46 -23.15 6.03
C LEU A 178 -16.90 -22.65 5.76
N ASN A 179 -17.21 -22.28 4.52
CA ASN A 179 -18.53 -21.75 4.11
C ASN A 179 -18.94 -20.47 4.87
N CYS A 180 -17.98 -19.67 5.34
CA CYS A 180 -18.24 -18.40 6.05
C CYS A 180 -17.46 -17.22 5.43
N PRO A 181 -17.66 -16.88 4.13
CA PRO A 181 -16.85 -15.86 3.45
C PRO A 181 -17.00 -14.44 4.01
N TRP A 182 -18.06 -14.16 4.78
CA TRP A 182 -18.20 -12.88 5.50
C TRP A 182 -17.08 -12.64 6.51
N VAL A 183 -16.49 -13.70 7.08
CA VAL A 183 -15.35 -13.61 8.02
C VAL A 183 -14.14 -12.98 7.34
N TYR A 184 -13.95 -13.18 6.05
CA TYR A 184 -12.90 -12.53 5.28
C TYR A 184 -13.01 -10.99 5.33
N PHE A 185 -14.21 -10.43 5.16
CA PHE A 185 -14.42 -8.99 5.27
C PHE A 185 -14.16 -8.47 6.69
N VAL A 186 -14.62 -9.20 7.71
CA VAL A 186 -14.35 -8.85 9.11
C VAL A 186 -12.85 -8.89 9.41
N PHE A 187 -12.15 -9.90 8.90
CA PHE A 187 -10.69 -10.00 9.04
C PHE A 187 -9.98 -8.78 8.42
N GLU A 188 -10.38 -8.33 7.23
CA GLU A 188 -9.81 -7.14 6.60
C GLU A 188 -10.12 -5.85 7.37
N ILE A 189 -11.35 -5.68 7.81
CA ILE A 189 -11.79 -4.47 8.49
C ILE A 189 -11.19 -4.38 9.90
N VAL A 190 -11.10 -5.50 10.62
CA VAL A 190 -10.67 -5.48 12.03
C VAL A 190 -9.18 -5.80 12.13
N VAL A 191 -8.76 -6.99 11.69
CA VAL A 191 -7.41 -7.47 11.95
C VAL A 191 -6.38 -6.73 11.10
N LEU A 192 -6.56 -6.72 9.79
CA LEU A 192 -5.60 -6.06 8.90
C LEU A 192 -5.62 -4.53 9.05
N HIS A 193 -6.78 -3.95 9.36
CA HIS A 193 -6.85 -2.50 9.56
C HIS A 193 -6.20 -2.06 10.87
N ALA A 194 -6.36 -2.81 11.96
CA ALA A 194 -5.65 -2.56 13.22
C ALA A 194 -4.13 -2.67 13.03
N LEU A 195 -3.67 -3.68 12.30
CA LEU A 195 -2.27 -3.88 11.97
C LEU A 195 -1.71 -2.75 11.11
N TYR A 196 -2.49 -2.29 10.13
CA TYR A 196 -2.16 -1.15 9.30
C TYR A 196 -2.00 0.14 10.13
N ILE A 197 -2.95 0.44 11.02
CA ILE A 197 -2.89 1.62 11.91
C ILE A 197 -1.65 1.54 12.81
N TYR A 198 -1.37 0.39 13.39
CA TYR A 198 -0.18 0.17 14.22
C TYR A 198 1.11 0.47 13.45
N MET A 199 1.25 -0.14 12.27
CA MET A 199 2.44 0.03 11.43
C MET A 199 2.60 1.48 10.96
N HIS A 200 1.50 2.10 10.52
CA HIS A 200 1.48 3.50 10.09
C HIS A 200 1.96 4.44 11.21
N ASN A 201 1.37 4.33 12.39
CA ASN A 201 1.72 5.19 13.51
C ASN A 201 3.19 5.01 13.96
N ARG A 202 3.69 3.77 13.98
CA ARG A 202 5.09 3.49 14.32
C ARG A 202 6.05 4.07 13.29
N HIS A 203 5.74 3.93 11.99
CA HIS A 203 6.56 4.46 10.91
C HIS A 203 6.59 5.99 10.92
N GLU A 204 5.44 6.64 11.01
CA GLU A 204 5.34 8.11 11.07
C GLU A 204 6.02 8.69 12.33
N THR A 205 5.94 8.00 13.46
CA THR A 205 6.65 8.40 14.69
C THR A 205 8.17 8.30 14.51
N LEU A 206 8.67 7.23 13.90
CA LEU A 206 10.09 7.09 13.58
C LEU A 206 10.58 8.24 12.70
N CYS A 207 9.82 8.56 11.65
CA CYS A 207 10.16 9.67 10.74
C CYS A 207 10.18 11.02 11.48
N LYS A 208 9.22 11.31 12.34
CA LYS A 208 9.18 12.55 13.15
C LYS A 208 10.41 12.66 14.06
N LEU A 209 10.78 11.58 14.74
CA LEU A 209 11.95 11.57 15.63
C LEU A 209 13.25 11.86 14.87
N LEU A 210 13.44 11.21 13.73
CA LEU A 210 14.65 11.41 12.91
C LEU A 210 14.68 12.79 12.25
N THR A 211 13.54 13.34 11.84
CA THR A 211 13.46 14.72 11.32
C THR A 211 13.89 15.72 12.38
N ASN A 212 13.35 15.61 13.59
CA ASN A 212 13.70 16.51 14.69
C ASN A 212 15.21 16.44 15.05
N ASP A 213 15.81 15.27 14.95
CA ASP A 213 17.24 15.10 15.18
C ASP A 213 18.07 15.78 14.07
N LEU A 214 17.72 15.58 12.81
CA LEU A 214 18.36 16.26 11.68
C LEU A 214 18.25 17.79 11.77
N GLU A 215 17.07 18.31 12.09
CA GLU A 215 16.84 19.76 12.20
C GLU A 215 17.60 20.38 13.38
N LYS A 216 17.78 19.66 14.48
CA LYS A 216 18.61 20.13 15.61
C LYS A 216 20.09 20.20 15.23
N ARG A 217 20.62 19.19 14.55
CA ARG A 217 22.01 19.16 14.09
C ARG A 217 22.29 20.26 13.06
N ALA A 218 21.35 20.48 12.14
CA ALA A 218 21.49 21.56 11.14
C ALA A 218 21.50 22.96 11.74
N LYS A 219 20.97 23.18 12.94
CA LYS A 219 21.03 24.47 13.67
C LYS A 219 22.29 24.66 14.49
N GLN A 220 23.09 23.61 14.68
CA GLN A 220 24.34 23.64 15.45
C GLN A 220 25.58 23.86 14.57
N ILE A 221 25.41 23.84 13.25
CA ILE A 221 26.42 24.14 12.23
C ILE A 221 26.25 25.57 11.74
#